data_5017351ac90ab38a08b2f77c72cb0839
#
_entry.id   5017351ac90ab38a08b2f77c72cb0839
#
_cell.length_a   1.000
_cell.length_b   1.000
_cell.length_c   1.000
_cell.angle_alpha   90.00
_cell.angle_beta   90.00
_cell.angle_gamma   90.00
#
_symmetry.space_group_name_H-M   'P 1'
#
loop_
_entity.id
_entity.type
_entity.pdbx_description
1 polymer ?
#
loop_
_entity_poly.entity_id
_entity_poly.type
_entity_poly.pdbx_seq_one_letter_code
_entity_poly.pdbx_strand_id
1 'polypeptide(L)'
;MQPPQNTAGEFVAEDSIGPERRAELIAVIECAPANVRKAVAGLSEHQLDTRYRNWTIRQIVHHLADSHVNSYVRFKWALTEEQPTIKAYYEDRWVALHDSRTGDIQPALALLDGLHARWVLLLRSMSEPQFARSFIHPESGKSTSLNAALSYYAWHCRHHTAQITWVREQHEW
;
A
#
# COMPACT_ATOMS: atom_id res chain seq x y z
N MET A 1 8.56 5.84 23.57
CA MET A 1 9.65 5.21 22.77
C MET A 1 9.65 5.81 21.37
N GLN A 2 10.81 5.92 20.70
CA GLN A 2 10.83 6.49 19.35
C GLN A 2 10.31 5.45 18.34
N PRO A 3 9.37 5.81 17.42
CA PRO A 3 8.81 4.87 16.46
C PRO A 3 9.89 4.26 15.54
N PRO A 4 9.90 2.94 15.31
CA PRO A 4 10.85 2.31 14.38
C PRO A 4 10.65 2.82 12.95
N GLN A 5 11.71 2.83 12.15
CA GLN A 5 11.61 3.26 10.75
C GLN A 5 10.85 2.23 9.90
N ASN A 6 11.14 0.95 10.12
CA ASN A 6 10.59 -0.16 9.34
C ASN A 6 9.86 -1.14 10.27
N THR A 7 8.56 -0.89 10.54
CA THR A 7 7.72 -1.75 11.41
C THR A 7 7.52 -3.17 10.88
N ALA A 8 7.59 -3.37 9.56
CA ALA A 8 7.50 -4.69 8.93
C ALA A 8 8.86 -5.28 8.52
N GLY A 9 9.97 -4.74 9.05
CA GLY A 9 11.32 -5.06 8.59
C GLY A 9 11.70 -4.30 7.31
N GLU A 10 12.96 -4.41 6.89
CA GLU A 10 13.43 -3.81 5.65
C GLU A 10 12.80 -4.46 4.44
N PHE A 11 12.48 -3.65 3.43
CA PHE A 11 11.99 -4.17 2.16
C PHE A 11 13.16 -4.74 1.33
N VAL A 12 12.97 -5.96 0.85
CA VAL A 12 13.83 -6.59 -0.15
C VAL A 12 13.00 -6.89 -1.38
N ALA A 13 13.41 -6.34 -2.54
CA ALA A 13 12.67 -6.56 -3.78
C ALA A 13 12.81 -8.01 -4.27
N GLU A 14 11.70 -8.59 -4.69
CA GLU A 14 11.62 -9.94 -5.24
C GLU A 14 11.23 -9.86 -6.72
N ASP A 15 12.21 -9.81 -7.64
CA ASP A 15 11.99 -9.70 -9.08
C ASP A 15 11.64 -11.06 -9.73
N SER A 16 12.11 -12.16 -9.16
CA SER A 16 11.85 -13.52 -9.64
C SER A 16 11.23 -14.35 -8.53
N ILE A 17 9.92 -14.58 -8.61
CA ILE A 17 9.15 -15.31 -7.61
C ILE A 17 8.33 -16.43 -8.26
N GLY A 18 8.36 -17.60 -7.64
CA GLY A 18 7.57 -18.76 -8.06
C GLY A 18 6.06 -18.57 -7.76
N PRO A 19 5.21 -19.45 -8.32
CA PRO A 19 3.75 -19.33 -8.18
C PRO A 19 3.27 -19.42 -6.72
N GLU A 20 3.89 -20.22 -5.90
CA GLU A 20 3.54 -20.34 -4.47
C GLU A 20 3.79 -19.04 -3.71
N ARG A 21 5.00 -18.47 -3.88
CA ARG A 21 5.36 -17.20 -3.25
C ARG A 21 4.47 -16.06 -3.75
N ARG A 22 4.13 -16.07 -5.03
CA ARG A 22 3.20 -15.10 -5.62
C ARG A 22 1.81 -15.20 -5.01
N ALA A 23 1.30 -16.42 -4.80
CA ALA A 23 0.02 -16.64 -4.14
C ALA A 23 0.02 -16.10 -2.69
N GLU A 24 1.10 -16.29 -1.94
CA GLU A 24 1.26 -15.70 -0.59
C GLU A 24 1.19 -14.18 -0.61
N LEU A 25 1.91 -13.54 -1.54
CA LEU A 25 1.92 -12.07 -1.66
C LEU A 25 0.53 -11.53 -2.07
N ILE A 26 -0.17 -12.22 -2.97
CA ILE A 26 -1.55 -11.88 -3.35
C ILE A 26 -2.49 -12.01 -2.15
N ALA A 27 -2.34 -13.04 -1.33
CA ALA A 27 -3.14 -13.20 -0.11
C ALA A 27 -2.91 -12.06 0.89
N VAL A 28 -1.68 -11.53 1.00
CA VAL A 28 -1.40 -10.33 1.81
C VAL A 28 -2.15 -9.11 1.27
N ILE A 29 -2.13 -8.90 -0.05
CA ILE A 29 -2.90 -7.82 -0.70
C ILE A 29 -4.40 -7.99 -0.43
N GLU A 30 -4.92 -9.21 -0.53
CA GLU A 30 -6.33 -9.52 -0.30
C GLU A 30 -6.78 -9.20 1.13
N CYS A 31 -5.97 -9.57 2.12
CA CYS A 31 -6.30 -9.36 3.53
C CYS A 31 -6.06 -7.91 4.02
N ALA A 32 -5.33 -7.09 3.25
CA ALA A 32 -4.90 -5.77 3.70
C ALA A 32 -6.05 -4.84 4.13
N PRO A 33 -7.18 -4.70 3.40
CA PRO A 33 -8.28 -3.84 3.83
C PRO A 33 -8.85 -4.24 5.18
N ALA A 34 -9.07 -5.54 5.40
CA ALA A 34 -9.58 -6.06 6.66
C ALA A 34 -8.59 -5.81 7.82
N ASN A 35 -7.29 -5.96 7.57
CA ASN A 35 -6.24 -5.69 8.56
C ASN A 35 -6.18 -4.20 8.92
N VAL A 36 -6.29 -3.30 7.95
CA VAL A 36 -6.34 -1.84 8.21
C VAL A 36 -7.59 -1.50 9.02
N ARG A 37 -8.78 -2.02 8.63
CA ARG A 37 -10.01 -1.81 9.40
C ARG A 37 -9.88 -2.27 10.85
N LYS A 38 -9.31 -3.46 11.06
CA LYS A 38 -9.04 -3.99 12.39
C LYS A 38 -8.09 -3.08 13.17
N ALA A 39 -7.04 -2.58 12.53
CA ALA A 39 -6.04 -1.71 13.17
C ALA A 39 -6.64 -0.36 13.61
N VAL A 40 -7.64 0.18 12.91
CA VAL A 40 -8.28 1.46 13.28
C VAL A 40 -9.60 1.28 14.05
N ALA A 41 -10.06 0.05 14.26
CA ALA A 41 -11.35 -0.21 14.91
C ALA A 41 -11.40 0.39 16.33
N GLY A 42 -12.48 1.13 16.63
CA GLY A 42 -12.71 1.74 17.94
C GLY A 42 -11.88 2.97 18.25
N LEU A 43 -11.01 3.43 17.33
CA LEU A 43 -10.26 4.68 17.53
C LEU A 43 -11.20 5.88 17.40
N SER A 44 -11.11 6.80 18.35
CA SER A 44 -11.78 8.10 18.30
C SER A 44 -11.09 9.04 17.30
N GLU A 45 -11.76 10.13 16.91
CA GLU A 45 -11.19 11.18 16.04
C GLU A 45 -9.86 11.72 16.61
N HIS A 46 -9.78 11.97 17.91
CA HIS A 46 -8.56 12.41 18.57
C HIS A 46 -7.42 11.37 18.46
N GLN A 47 -7.74 10.09 18.59
CA GLN A 47 -6.76 9.01 18.45
C GLN A 47 -6.29 8.84 17.01
N LEU A 48 -7.17 9.03 16.01
CA LEU A 48 -6.80 9.05 14.60
C LEU A 48 -5.81 10.18 14.26
N ASP A 49 -5.79 11.27 15.02
CA ASP A 49 -4.87 12.39 14.83
C ASP A 49 -3.53 12.21 15.56
N THR A 50 -3.34 11.07 16.25
CA THR A 50 -2.05 10.72 16.86
C THR A 50 -1.04 10.34 15.80
N ARG A 51 0.21 10.82 15.96
CA ARG A 51 1.28 10.65 14.98
C ARG A 51 2.06 9.36 15.19
N TYR A 52 2.31 8.69 14.06
CA TYR A 52 3.46 7.80 13.90
C TYR A 52 4.52 8.57 13.10
N ARG A 53 5.63 8.98 13.73
CA ARG A 53 6.65 9.85 13.09
C ARG A 53 6.01 11.11 12.48
N ASN A 54 5.99 11.22 11.14
CA ASN A 54 5.56 12.43 10.43
C ASN A 54 4.06 12.47 10.15
N TRP A 55 3.40 11.31 10.01
CA TRP A 55 2.00 11.20 9.64
C TRP A 55 1.11 10.77 10.81
N THR A 56 -0.12 11.23 10.83
CA THR A 56 -1.15 10.74 11.75
C THR A 56 -1.68 9.38 11.29
N ILE A 57 -2.34 8.63 12.18
CA ILE A 57 -3.05 7.38 11.80
C ILE A 57 -4.02 7.67 10.65
N ARG A 58 -4.78 8.77 10.71
CA ARG A 58 -5.67 9.24 9.66
C ARG A 58 -4.95 9.35 8.32
N GLN A 59 -3.84 10.07 8.29
CA GLN A 59 -3.02 10.25 7.09
C GLN A 59 -2.47 8.92 6.55
N ILE A 60 -2.08 7.98 7.42
CA ILE A 60 -1.64 6.64 7.01
C ILE A 60 -2.77 5.88 6.29
N VAL A 61 -4.02 5.95 6.78
CA VAL A 61 -5.17 5.29 6.14
C VAL A 61 -5.44 5.88 4.75
N HIS A 62 -5.45 7.20 4.63
CA HIS A 62 -5.64 7.87 3.32
C HIS A 62 -4.48 7.58 2.37
N HIS A 63 -3.23 7.61 2.86
CA HIS A 63 -2.05 7.25 2.08
C HIS A 63 -2.11 5.83 1.51
N LEU A 64 -2.58 4.86 2.30
CA LEU A 64 -2.78 3.50 1.80
C LEU A 64 -3.74 3.47 0.61
N ALA A 65 -4.87 4.17 0.69
CA ALA A 65 -5.82 4.25 -0.41
C ALA A 65 -5.20 4.89 -1.66
N ASP A 66 -4.56 6.04 -1.50
CA ASP A 66 -3.92 6.79 -2.59
C ASP A 66 -2.79 5.99 -3.25
N SER A 67 -1.90 5.41 -2.44
CA SER A 67 -0.77 4.63 -2.92
C SER A 67 -1.24 3.38 -3.69
N HIS A 68 -2.27 2.70 -3.19
CA HIS A 68 -2.75 1.48 -3.82
C HIS A 68 -3.56 1.75 -5.09
N VAL A 69 -4.28 2.88 -5.19
CA VAL A 69 -4.88 3.35 -6.46
C VAL A 69 -3.78 3.57 -7.50
N ASN A 70 -2.72 4.29 -7.14
CA ASN A 70 -1.60 4.52 -8.04
C ASN A 70 -0.96 3.20 -8.48
N SER A 71 -0.76 2.25 -7.56
CA SER A 71 -0.20 0.95 -7.91
C SER A 71 -1.09 0.16 -8.87
N TYR A 72 -2.38 0.08 -8.58
CA TYR A 72 -3.33 -0.61 -9.46
C TYR A 72 -3.29 -0.05 -10.89
N VAL A 73 -3.22 1.27 -11.03
CA VAL A 73 -3.09 1.94 -12.33
C VAL A 73 -1.76 1.58 -13.00
N ARG A 74 -0.64 1.55 -12.26
CA ARG A 74 0.68 1.13 -12.77
C ARG A 74 0.66 -0.31 -13.29
N PHE A 75 -0.01 -1.24 -12.58
CA PHE A 75 -0.23 -2.61 -13.09
C PHE A 75 -1.00 -2.60 -14.40
N LYS A 76 -2.08 -1.81 -14.51
CA LYS A 76 -2.87 -1.70 -15.74
C LYS A 76 -2.03 -1.19 -16.90
N TRP A 77 -1.25 -0.13 -16.71
CA TRP A 77 -0.37 0.40 -17.75
C TRP A 77 0.68 -0.62 -18.18
N ALA A 78 1.40 -1.24 -17.23
CA ALA A 78 2.42 -2.22 -17.58
C ALA A 78 1.85 -3.46 -18.32
N LEU A 79 0.57 -3.80 -18.11
CA LEU A 79 -0.10 -4.89 -18.80
C LEU A 79 -0.60 -4.52 -20.20
N THR A 80 -0.82 -3.24 -20.48
CA THR A 80 -1.43 -2.77 -21.73
C THR A 80 -0.48 -1.99 -22.63
N GLU A 81 0.65 -1.53 -22.10
CA GLU A 81 1.63 -0.72 -22.82
C GLU A 81 3.02 -1.35 -22.70
N GLU A 82 3.90 -1.08 -23.67
CA GLU A 82 5.28 -1.59 -23.64
C GLU A 82 6.15 -0.71 -22.75
N GLN A 83 6.51 -1.23 -21.57
CA GLN A 83 7.38 -0.60 -20.57
C GLN A 83 7.07 0.90 -20.32
N PRO A 84 5.83 1.24 -19.90
CA PRO A 84 5.42 2.62 -19.76
C PRO A 84 6.21 3.35 -18.66
N THR A 85 6.46 4.63 -18.86
CA THR A 85 6.91 5.50 -17.78
C THR A 85 5.70 5.91 -16.96
N ILE A 86 5.68 5.55 -15.67
CA ILE A 86 4.56 5.87 -14.78
C ILE A 86 4.65 7.32 -14.31
N LYS A 87 3.54 7.85 -13.80
CA LYS A 87 3.57 9.12 -13.08
C LYS A 87 3.90 8.88 -11.61
N ALA A 88 5.00 9.49 -11.13
CA ALA A 88 5.25 9.61 -9.70
C ALA A 88 4.28 10.63 -9.07
N TYR A 89 4.02 10.47 -7.79
CA TYR A 89 3.24 11.43 -7.01
C TYR A 89 3.98 11.77 -5.71
N TYR A 90 3.74 12.98 -5.21
CA TYR A 90 4.38 13.48 -3.99
C TYR A 90 3.51 13.09 -2.79
N GLU A 91 3.79 11.96 -2.16
CA GLU A 91 3.00 11.39 -1.07
C GLU A 91 2.83 12.35 0.11
N ASP A 92 3.90 13.04 0.54
CA ASP A 92 3.83 14.02 1.63
C ASP A 92 2.92 15.21 1.29
N ARG A 93 2.82 15.57 0.01
CA ARG A 93 1.91 16.64 -0.42
C ARG A 93 0.47 16.16 -0.49
N TRP A 94 0.24 14.90 -0.86
CA TRP A 94 -1.10 14.32 -0.90
C TRP A 94 -1.68 14.16 0.50
N VAL A 95 -0.93 13.61 1.46
CA VAL A 95 -1.40 13.47 2.84
C VAL A 95 -1.56 14.83 3.56
N ALA A 96 -1.02 15.91 3.01
CA ALA A 96 -1.23 17.27 3.51
C ALA A 96 -2.54 17.92 3.00
N LEU A 97 -3.23 17.33 2.02
CA LEU A 97 -4.51 17.81 1.51
C LEU A 97 -5.62 17.66 2.58
N HIS A 98 -6.70 18.41 2.40
CA HIS A 98 -7.76 18.51 3.38
C HIS A 98 -8.42 17.17 3.71
N ASP A 99 -8.73 16.37 2.68
CA ASP A 99 -9.35 15.05 2.81
C ASP A 99 -8.50 14.10 3.67
N SER A 100 -7.19 14.03 3.40
CA SER A 100 -6.25 13.15 4.12
C SER A 100 -5.89 13.67 5.50
N ARG A 101 -5.94 14.99 5.71
CA ARG A 101 -5.52 15.64 6.95
C ARG A 101 -6.63 15.68 8.01
N THR A 102 -7.87 15.86 7.58
CA THR A 102 -9.02 16.11 8.48
C THR A 102 -10.30 15.37 8.08
N GLY A 103 -10.29 14.65 6.95
CA GLY A 103 -11.45 13.91 6.45
C GLY A 103 -11.76 12.65 7.25
N ASP A 104 -12.98 12.16 7.13
CA ASP A 104 -13.37 10.85 7.64
C ASP A 104 -12.57 9.75 6.91
N ILE A 105 -12.07 8.77 7.66
CA ILE A 105 -11.34 7.62 7.10
C ILE A 105 -12.25 6.60 6.40
N GLN A 106 -13.56 6.62 6.63
CA GLN A 106 -14.48 5.62 6.07
C GLN A 106 -14.50 5.60 4.53
N PRO A 107 -14.48 6.74 3.81
CA PRO A 107 -14.34 6.73 2.35
C PRO A 107 -13.03 6.07 1.87
N ALA A 108 -11.90 6.32 2.54
CA ALA A 108 -10.63 5.72 2.20
C ALA A 108 -10.63 4.19 2.44
N LEU A 109 -11.22 3.74 3.55
CA LEU A 109 -11.40 2.32 3.85
C LEU A 109 -12.33 1.63 2.83
N ALA A 110 -13.43 2.27 2.42
CA ALA A 110 -14.33 1.74 1.40
C ALA A 110 -13.64 1.66 0.02
N LEU A 111 -12.81 2.67 -0.31
CA LEU A 111 -12.00 2.65 -1.53
C LEU A 111 -11.01 1.48 -1.51
N LEU A 112 -10.32 1.23 -0.39
CA LEU A 112 -9.42 0.09 -0.24
C LEU A 112 -10.14 -1.24 -0.45
N ASP A 113 -11.34 -1.44 0.13
CA ASP A 113 -12.11 -2.68 -0.04
C ASP A 113 -12.42 -2.95 -1.53
N GLY A 114 -13.00 -1.98 -2.22
CA GLY A 114 -13.37 -2.12 -3.63
C GLY A 114 -12.16 -2.25 -4.56
N LEU A 115 -11.10 -1.47 -4.29
CA LEU A 115 -9.86 -1.49 -5.06
C LEU A 115 -9.15 -2.85 -4.94
N HIS A 116 -8.96 -3.33 -3.71
CA HIS A 116 -8.27 -4.59 -3.46
C HIS A 116 -9.04 -5.79 -4.02
N ALA A 117 -10.37 -5.82 -3.89
CA ALA A 117 -11.20 -6.84 -4.51
C ALA A 117 -10.94 -6.92 -6.03
N ARG A 118 -10.92 -5.78 -6.71
CA ARG A 118 -10.61 -5.72 -8.16
C ARG A 118 -9.16 -6.05 -8.47
N TRP A 119 -8.22 -5.58 -7.66
CA TRP A 119 -6.80 -5.82 -7.87
C TRP A 119 -6.44 -7.29 -7.71
N VAL A 120 -6.98 -7.97 -6.71
CA VAL A 120 -6.79 -9.41 -6.51
C VAL A 120 -7.35 -10.23 -7.68
N LEU A 121 -8.52 -9.86 -8.23
CA LEU A 121 -9.05 -10.48 -9.45
C LEU A 121 -8.06 -10.33 -10.61
N LEU A 122 -7.48 -9.15 -10.81
CA LEU A 122 -6.47 -8.93 -11.83
C LEU A 122 -5.22 -9.79 -11.57
N LEU A 123 -4.65 -9.73 -10.36
CA LEU A 123 -3.42 -10.45 -10.00
C LEU A 123 -3.58 -11.97 -10.19
N ARG A 124 -4.72 -12.54 -9.80
CA ARG A 124 -5.01 -13.96 -9.95
C ARG A 124 -5.22 -14.41 -11.42
N SER A 125 -5.57 -13.46 -12.29
CA SER A 125 -5.74 -13.75 -13.74
C SER A 125 -4.44 -13.64 -14.54
N MET A 126 -3.37 -13.08 -13.96
CA MET A 126 -2.13 -12.82 -14.66
C MET A 126 -1.28 -14.08 -14.83
N SER A 127 -0.74 -14.24 -16.03
CA SER A 127 0.25 -15.28 -16.37
C SER A 127 1.65 -14.89 -15.89
N GLU A 128 2.56 -15.86 -15.82
CA GLU A 128 3.95 -15.63 -15.44
C GLU A 128 4.67 -14.60 -16.34
N PRO A 129 4.54 -14.64 -17.68
CA PRO A 129 5.08 -13.59 -18.55
C PRO A 129 4.52 -12.19 -18.24
N GLN A 130 3.26 -12.10 -17.82
CA GLN A 130 2.66 -10.82 -17.44
C GLN A 130 3.25 -10.26 -16.15
N PHE A 131 3.58 -11.10 -15.17
CA PHE A 131 4.31 -10.66 -13.96
C PHE A 131 5.75 -10.22 -14.23
N ALA A 132 6.38 -10.69 -15.33
CA ALA A 132 7.68 -10.23 -15.77
C ALA A 132 7.65 -8.88 -16.52
N ARG A 133 6.46 -8.38 -16.92
CA ARG A 133 6.32 -7.04 -17.52
C ARG A 133 6.72 -5.98 -16.48
N SER A 134 7.10 -4.79 -16.97
CA SER A 134 7.65 -3.75 -16.12
C SER A 134 7.18 -2.35 -16.53
N PHE A 135 7.39 -1.41 -15.64
CA PHE A 135 7.25 0.03 -15.88
C PHE A 135 8.54 0.77 -15.47
N ILE A 136 8.72 1.98 -15.97
CA ILE A 136 9.83 2.87 -15.60
C ILE A 136 9.36 3.87 -14.54
N HIS A 137 10.09 3.96 -13.43
CA HIS A 137 9.84 5.01 -12.43
C HIS A 137 10.63 6.28 -12.81
N PRO A 138 9.97 7.43 -13.06
CA PRO A 138 10.62 8.60 -13.67
C PRO A 138 11.71 9.22 -12.79
N GLU A 139 11.61 9.14 -11.47
CA GLU A 139 12.60 9.73 -10.56
C GLU A 139 13.90 8.94 -10.51
N SER A 140 13.83 7.62 -10.60
CA SER A 140 15.02 6.76 -10.54
C SER A 140 15.52 6.32 -11.92
N GLY A 141 14.67 6.41 -12.96
CA GLY A 141 14.92 5.84 -14.27
C GLY A 141 14.96 4.30 -14.28
N LYS A 142 14.68 3.66 -13.14
CA LYS A 142 14.77 2.20 -13.00
C LYS A 142 13.51 1.53 -13.52
N SER A 143 13.72 0.40 -14.19
CA SER A 143 12.65 -0.55 -14.53
C SER A 143 12.26 -1.34 -13.28
N THR A 144 10.95 -1.48 -13.05
CA THR A 144 10.38 -2.25 -11.95
C THR A 144 9.45 -3.31 -12.52
N SER A 145 9.75 -4.57 -12.28
CA SER A 145 8.87 -5.67 -12.71
C SER A 145 7.57 -5.69 -11.90
N LEU A 146 6.50 -6.29 -12.45
CA LEU A 146 5.26 -6.46 -11.70
C LEU A 146 5.41 -7.48 -10.56
N ASN A 147 6.39 -8.40 -10.62
CA ASN A 147 6.79 -9.22 -9.47
C ASN A 147 7.34 -8.35 -8.33
N ALA A 148 8.32 -7.48 -8.62
CA ALA A 148 8.90 -6.58 -7.63
C ALA A 148 7.85 -5.61 -7.08
N ALA A 149 6.96 -5.08 -7.92
CA ALA A 149 5.86 -4.23 -7.49
C ALA A 149 4.89 -4.98 -6.56
N LEU A 150 4.54 -6.24 -6.85
CA LEU A 150 3.69 -7.07 -5.99
C LEU A 150 4.36 -7.29 -4.63
N SER A 151 5.65 -7.64 -4.60
CA SER A 151 6.39 -7.85 -3.35
C SER A 151 6.45 -6.57 -2.51
N TYR A 152 6.68 -5.42 -3.17
CA TYR A 152 6.68 -4.11 -2.51
C TYR A 152 5.32 -3.79 -1.87
N TYR A 153 4.22 -3.95 -2.61
CA TYR A 153 2.90 -3.60 -2.08
C TYR A 153 2.40 -4.58 -1.00
N ALA A 154 2.79 -5.85 -1.05
CA ALA A 154 2.55 -6.77 0.04
C ALA A 154 3.32 -6.37 1.31
N TRP A 155 4.58 -5.93 1.18
CA TRP A 155 5.35 -5.35 2.28
C TRP A 155 4.72 -4.03 2.77
N HIS A 156 4.35 -3.13 1.87
CA HIS A 156 3.76 -1.82 2.14
C HIS A 156 2.46 -1.92 2.95
N CYS A 157 1.59 -2.87 2.61
CA CYS A 157 0.39 -3.18 3.39
C CYS A 157 0.71 -3.51 4.85
N ARG A 158 1.67 -4.42 5.05
CA ARG A 158 2.10 -4.84 6.40
C ARG A 158 2.76 -3.70 7.15
N HIS A 159 3.61 -2.93 6.48
CA HIS A 159 4.36 -1.84 7.06
C HIS A 159 3.44 -0.76 7.65
N HIS A 160 2.49 -0.25 6.87
CA HIS A 160 1.59 0.79 7.33
C HIS A 160 0.55 0.30 8.34
N THR A 161 0.05 -0.93 8.20
CA THR A 161 -0.81 -1.54 9.22
C THR A 161 -0.07 -1.68 10.55
N ALA A 162 1.19 -2.11 10.53
CA ALA A 162 2.01 -2.25 11.73
C ALA A 162 2.35 -0.89 12.38
N GLN A 163 2.46 0.19 11.61
CA GLN A 163 2.60 1.55 12.17
C GLN A 163 1.40 1.93 13.04
N ILE A 164 0.18 1.67 12.55
CA ILE A 164 -1.06 1.94 13.31
C ILE A 164 -1.10 1.08 14.59
N THR A 165 -0.82 -0.23 14.44
CA THR A 165 -0.80 -1.15 15.58
C THR A 165 0.22 -0.75 16.63
N TRP A 166 1.42 -0.33 16.20
CA TRP A 166 2.46 0.15 17.10
C TRP A 166 1.99 1.36 17.92
N VAL A 167 1.33 2.35 17.30
CA VAL A 167 0.79 3.51 18.03
C VAL A 167 -0.23 3.06 19.08
N ARG A 168 -1.13 2.14 18.72
CA ARG A 168 -2.11 1.59 19.68
C ARG A 168 -1.45 0.94 20.87
N GLU A 169 -0.44 0.11 20.64
CA GLU A 169 0.31 -0.59 21.68
C GLU A 169 1.02 0.38 22.62
N GLN A 170 1.61 1.48 22.07
CA GLN A 170 2.28 2.48 22.91
C GLN A 170 1.32 3.29 23.79
N HIS A 171 0.05 3.36 23.42
CA HIS A 171 -0.99 4.11 24.15
C HIS A 171 -2.00 3.21 24.87
N GLU A 172 -1.82 1.88 24.80
CA GLU A 172 -2.70 0.87 25.43
C GLU A 172 -4.17 0.98 24.95
N TRP A 173 -4.41 1.21 23.64
CA TRP A 173 -5.72 1.36 23.01
C TRP A 173 -6.28 0.07 22.40
#